data_b3f3a0b1811f91aa4590b64cd2f89009
#
_entry.id   b3f3a0b1811f91aa4590b64cd2f89009
#
_cell.length_a   1.000
_cell.length_b   1.000
_cell.length_c   1.000
_cell.angle_alpha   90.00
_cell.angle_beta   90.00
_cell.angle_gamma   90.00
#
_symmetry.space_group_name_H-M   'P 1'
#
loop_
_entity.id
_entity.type
_entity.pdbx_description
1 polymer ?
#
loop_
_entity_poly.entity_id
_entity_poly.type
_entity_poly.pdbx_seq_one_letter_code
_entity_poly.pdbx_strand_id
1 'polypeptide(L)'
;MKKSIVTLLGAAFVGATALTGAHAQDKLFVYVSPDPIGVNAFLQMGQTGAEAAGERFGAEVLTFESANAAARRDNVEAALNEGADIIMVAGFEFNDIISQLAPTAPDTQFLIVDQCIADRPDNVHCAVFREYEATYLIGVAAAMLTEVDKVGVVSALDIPFLHRYTEGYAMGARSVDSDIEVDVRWVGGENPFSDPVRAKEQAAAIHAAGSDVIFTATAGGDFGVFEAAREQNFKAFAVDVNLCPEAPEQMVSGTLKRVDNAILAAVEAIEAGETQVTLAMGLAEGGMSIIGLEEEGLADSQCLIADMPEVLERVRAVAEEIKSGSLEIPDPMFAN
;
A
#
# COMPACT_ATOMS: atom_id res chain seq x y z
N MET A 1 -51.59 -65.19 57.27
CA MET A 1 -50.19 -64.96 56.83
C MET A 1 -50.22 -64.26 55.49
N LYS A 2 -50.09 -62.97 55.50
CA LYS A 2 -49.98 -62.16 54.22
C LYS A 2 -48.68 -61.38 54.32
N LYS A 3 -47.75 -61.64 53.38
CA LYS A 3 -46.50 -60.94 53.25
C LYS A 3 -46.74 -59.72 52.36
N SER A 4 -46.45 -58.54 52.88
CA SER A 4 -46.46 -57.27 52.12
C SER A 4 -45.08 -57.06 51.55
N ILE A 5 -45.00 -56.88 50.20
CA ILE A 5 -43.80 -56.50 49.45
C ILE A 5 -43.84 -54.97 49.38
N VAL A 6 -42.78 -54.31 49.90
CA VAL A 6 -42.57 -52.86 49.77
C VAL A 6 -41.68 -52.68 48.57
N THR A 7 -42.16 -52.02 47.51
CA THR A 7 -41.41 -51.64 46.33
C THR A 7 -40.85 -50.25 46.55
N LEU A 8 -39.49 -50.12 46.61
CA LEU A 8 -38.80 -48.82 46.58
C LEU A 8 -38.70 -48.37 45.12
N LEU A 9 -39.34 -47.24 44.80
CA LEU A 9 -39.06 -46.48 43.57
C LEU A 9 -37.84 -45.57 43.80
N GLY A 10 -36.75 -45.90 43.13
CA GLY A 10 -35.60 -45.02 43.04
C GLY A 10 -35.83 -43.98 41.95
N ALA A 11 -35.92 -42.68 42.32
CA ALA A 11 -35.94 -41.56 41.38
C ALA A 11 -34.53 -41.27 40.91
N ALA A 12 -34.23 -41.57 39.62
CA ALA A 12 -33.00 -41.15 38.99
C ALA A 12 -33.11 -39.67 38.56
N PHE A 13 -32.36 -38.81 39.25
CA PHE A 13 -32.19 -37.40 38.86
C PHE A 13 -31.19 -37.40 37.67
N VAL A 14 -31.67 -37.20 36.43
CA VAL A 14 -30.85 -36.89 35.29
C VAL A 14 -30.54 -35.40 35.37
N GLY A 15 -29.34 -35.06 35.84
CA GLY A 15 -28.81 -33.72 35.77
C GLY A 15 -28.50 -33.35 34.30
N ALA A 16 -29.34 -32.52 33.71
CA ALA A 16 -29.03 -31.87 32.44
C ALA A 16 -27.93 -30.83 32.68
N THR A 17 -26.68 -31.19 32.37
CA THR A 17 -25.61 -30.19 32.20
C THR A 17 -25.93 -29.37 30.96
N ALA A 18 -26.44 -28.15 31.13
CA ALA A 18 -26.49 -27.17 30.09
C ALA A 18 -25.03 -26.83 29.72
N LEU A 19 -24.56 -27.34 28.60
CA LEU A 19 -23.41 -26.81 27.93
C LEU A 19 -23.80 -25.37 27.47
N THR A 20 -23.46 -24.37 28.27
CA THR A 20 -23.37 -23.01 27.80
C THR A 20 -22.22 -23.01 26.81
N GLY A 21 -22.54 -23.16 25.53
CA GLY A 21 -21.62 -22.82 24.48
C GLY A 21 -21.24 -21.35 24.69
N ALA A 22 -20.03 -21.08 25.11
CA ALA A 22 -19.45 -19.76 24.91
C ALA A 22 -19.57 -19.53 23.41
N HIS A 23 -20.46 -18.65 22.98
CA HIS A 23 -20.35 -18.05 21.66
C HIS A 23 -18.98 -17.35 21.71
N ALA A 24 -17.97 -17.91 21.00
CA ALA A 24 -16.83 -17.13 20.61
C ALA A 24 -17.44 -15.95 19.86
N GLN A 25 -17.22 -14.75 20.35
CA GLN A 25 -17.60 -13.54 19.62
C GLN A 25 -16.87 -13.65 18.28
N ASP A 26 -17.61 -13.57 17.19
CA ASP A 26 -16.99 -13.63 15.87
C ASP A 26 -15.99 -12.47 15.78
N LYS A 27 -14.77 -12.74 15.36
CA LYS A 27 -13.74 -11.71 15.21
C LYS A 27 -14.21 -10.63 14.25
N LEU A 28 -13.91 -9.40 14.57
CA LEU A 28 -14.21 -8.24 13.72
C LEU A 28 -12.94 -7.50 13.34
N PHE A 29 -12.67 -7.44 12.05
CA PHE A 29 -11.61 -6.61 11.47
C PHE A 29 -12.23 -5.41 10.77
N VAL A 30 -11.63 -4.23 10.93
CA VAL A 30 -12.12 -3.02 10.28
C VAL A 30 -10.99 -2.37 9.48
N TYR A 31 -11.23 -2.15 8.19
CA TYR A 31 -10.36 -1.33 7.35
C TYR A 31 -10.91 0.09 7.27
N VAL A 32 -10.09 1.09 7.60
CA VAL A 32 -10.46 2.50 7.53
C VAL A 32 -9.61 3.19 6.48
N SER A 33 -10.23 3.60 5.39
CA SER A 33 -9.61 4.33 4.30
C SER A 33 -9.54 5.83 4.60
N PRO A 34 -8.43 6.54 4.28
CA PRO A 34 -8.28 7.97 4.51
C PRO A 34 -9.18 8.83 3.63
N ASP A 35 -9.55 8.31 2.45
CA ASP A 35 -10.35 8.96 1.42
C ASP A 35 -11.32 7.95 0.80
N PRO A 36 -12.29 8.37 -0.01
CA PRO A 36 -13.10 7.44 -0.81
C PRO A 36 -12.20 6.56 -1.69
N ILE A 37 -12.44 5.24 -1.65
CA ILE A 37 -11.59 4.25 -2.33
C ILE A 37 -11.63 4.46 -3.85
N GLY A 38 -12.84 4.52 -4.43
CA GLY A 38 -13.02 4.81 -5.85
C GLY A 38 -12.07 4.03 -6.77
N VAL A 39 -11.31 4.76 -7.58
CA VAL A 39 -10.29 4.20 -8.52
C VAL A 39 -8.88 4.17 -7.93
N ASN A 40 -8.70 4.54 -6.67
CA ASN A 40 -7.39 4.53 -6.01
C ASN A 40 -6.95 3.09 -5.72
N ALA A 41 -6.02 2.59 -6.51
CA ALA A 41 -5.55 1.20 -6.44
C ALA A 41 -4.89 0.86 -5.10
N PHE A 42 -4.17 1.79 -4.48
CA PHE A 42 -3.57 1.62 -3.15
C PHE A 42 -4.64 1.33 -2.10
N LEU A 43 -5.74 2.09 -2.10
CA LEU A 43 -6.85 1.90 -1.16
C LEU A 43 -7.65 0.63 -1.45
N GLN A 44 -7.83 0.27 -2.74
CA GLN A 44 -8.44 -1.00 -3.13
C GLN A 44 -7.63 -2.20 -2.66
N MET A 45 -6.30 -2.16 -2.77
CA MET A 45 -5.43 -3.22 -2.25
C MET A 45 -5.48 -3.31 -0.74
N GLY A 46 -5.63 -2.17 -0.03
CA GLY A 46 -5.87 -2.16 1.41
C GLY A 46 -7.13 -2.91 1.81
N GLN A 47 -8.23 -2.66 1.12
CA GLN A 47 -9.48 -3.38 1.30
C GLN A 47 -9.32 -4.88 0.99
N THR A 48 -8.70 -5.22 -0.15
CA THR A 48 -8.45 -6.61 -0.54
C THR A 48 -7.62 -7.35 0.52
N GLY A 49 -6.58 -6.70 1.06
CA GLY A 49 -5.75 -7.29 2.13
C GLY A 49 -6.53 -7.54 3.43
N ALA A 50 -7.42 -6.61 3.80
CA ALA A 50 -8.29 -6.76 4.95
C ALA A 50 -9.28 -7.92 4.76
N GLU A 51 -9.90 -8.03 3.58
CA GLU A 51 -10.81 -9.12 3.21
C GLU A 51 -10.08 -10.47 3.22
N ALA A 52 -8.87 -10.56 2.68
CA ALA A 52 -8.05 -11.75 2.70
C ALA A 52 -7.67 -12.17 4.15
N ALA A 53 -7.36 -11.21 5.01
CA ALA A 53 -7.12 -11.47 6.42
C ALA A 53 -8.39 -11.98 7.13
N GLY A 54 -9.55 -11.38 6.85
CA GLY A 54 -10.83 -11.85 7.36
C GLY A 54 -11.13 -13.30 6.96
N GLU A 55 -10.96 -13.63 5.68
CA GLU A 55 -11.11 -15.00 5.16
C GLU A 55 -10.15 -15.98 5.86
N ARG A 56 -8.89 -15.58 6.04
CA ARG A 56 -7.84 -16.39 6.65
C ARG A 56 -8.12 -16.74 8.11
N PHE A 57 -8.72 -15.83 8.87
CA PHE A 57 -8.94 -15.97 10.31
C PHE A 57 -10.42 -16.16 10.69
N GLY A 58 -11.33 -16.20 9.72
CA GLY A 58 -12.77 -16.34 9.96
C GLY A 58 -13.36 -15.13 10.67
N ALA A 59 -12.84 -13.94 10.39
CA ALA A 59 -13.33 -12.67 10.93
C ALA A 59 -14.34 -12.02 9.98
N GLU A 60 -15.33 -11.33 10.53
CA GLU A 60 -16.12 -10.36 9.78
C GLU A 60 -15.23 -9.18 9.41
N VAL A 61 -15.41 -8.62 8.22
CA VAL A 61 -14.64 -7.45 7.77
C VAL A 61 -15.58 -6.31 7.44
N LEU A 62 -15.35 -5.15 8.04
CA LEU A 62 -16.03 -3.90 7.70
C LEU A 62 -15.02 -2.94 7.04
N THR A 63 -15.51 -2.16 6.08
CA THR A 63 -14.73 -1.09 5.44
C THR A 63 -15.42 0.24 5.68
N PHE A 64 -14.66 1.21 6.23
CA PHE A 64 -15.12 2.57 6.44
C PHE A 64 -14.32 3.53 5.57
N GLU A 65 -15.00 4.23 4.68
CA GLU A 65 -14.38 5.24 3.82
C GLU A 65 -14.54 6.62 4.44
N SER A 66 -13.47 7.41 4.47
CA SER A 66 -13.48 8.74 5.06
C SER A 66 -13.65 9.81 3.98
N ALA A 67 -14.66 10.65 4.13
CA ALA A 67 -14.91 11.72 3.17
C ALA A 67 -14.02 12.97 3.39
N ASN A 68 -13.39 13.06 4.55
CA ASN A 68 -12.55 14.20 4.96
C ASN A 68 -11.78 13.89 6.25
N ALA A 69 -10.92 14.81 6.69
CA ALA A 69 -10.07 14.62 7.88
C ALA A 69 -10.86 14.37 9.19
N ALA A 70 -12.05 14.95 9.37
CA ALA A 70 -12.87 14.69 10.55
C ALA A 70 -13.44 13.28 10.53
N ALA A 71 -13.94 12.83 9.37
CA ALA A 71 -14.47 11.48 9.19
C ALA A 71 -13.43 10.38 9.46
N ARG A 72 -12.14 10.63 9.25
CA ARG A 72 -11.08 9.65 9.57
C ARG A 72 -11.10 9.28 11.06
N ARG A 73 -11.17 10.26 11.95
CA ARG A 73 -11.27 10.03 13.40
C ARG A 73 -12.58 9.37 13.75
N ASP A 74 -13.70 9.90 13.27
CA ASP A 74 -15.04 9.38 13.55
C ASP A 74 -15.15 7.90 13.15
N ASN A 75 -14.55 7.50 12.02
CA ASN A 75 -14.53 6.12 11.55
C ASN A 75 -13.67 5.19 12.43
N VAL A 76 -12.51 5.65 12.93
CA VAL A 76 -11.70 4.85 13.87
C VAL A 76 -12.44 4.69 15.19
N GLU A 77 -13.08 5.76 15.72
CA GLU A 77 -13.90 5.70 16.93
C GLU A 77 -15.15 4.81 16.73
N ALA A 78 -15.76 4.83 15.53
CA ALA A 78 -16.85 3.92 15.19
C ALA A 78 -16.39 2.45 15.20
N ALA A 79 -15.24 2.15 14.59
CA ALA A 79 -14.67 0.81 14.61
C ALA A 79 -14.39 0.29 16.02
N LEU A 80 -13.90 1.16 16.92
CA LEU A 80 -13.73 0.84 18.32
C LEU A 80 -15.09 0.56 19.03
N ASN A 81 -16.12 1.35 18.71
CA ASN A 81 -17.46 1.17 19.27
C ASN A 81 -18.16 -0.10 18.77
N GLU A 82 -17.85 -0.56 17.55
CA GLU A 82 -18.31 -1.85 17.04
C GLU A 82 -17.57 -3.04 17.68
N GLY A 83 -16.50 -2.77 18.45
CA GLY A 83 -15.73 -3.80 19.14
C GLY A 83 -14.73 -4.51 18.23
N ALA A 84 -14.10 -3.78 17.30
CA ALA A 84 -13.11 -4.34 16.41
C ALA A 84 -11.92 -4.94 17.17
N ASP A 85 -11.52 -6.17 16.81
CA ASP A 85 -10.30 -6.82 17.30
C ASP A 85 -9.06 -6.21 16.63
N ILE A 86 -9.15 -5.94 15.32
CA ILE A 86 -8.07 -5.30 14.55
C ILE A 86 -8.65 -4.15 13.72
N ILE A 87 -8.06 -2.96 13.87
CA ILE A 87 -8.34 -1.79 13.03
C ILE A 87 -7.12 -1.55 12.13
N MET A 88 -7.32 -1.67 10.82
CA MET A 88 -6.31 -1.42 9.80
C MET A 88 -6.55 -0.06 9.17
N VAL A 89 -5.55 0.79 9.15
CA VAL A 89 -5.63 2.13 8.56
C VAL A 89 -4.54 2.30 7.50
N ALA A 90 -4.83 3.04 6.44
CA ALA A 90 -3.88 3.29 5.36
C ALA A 90 -3.50 4.77 5.29
N GLY A 91 -2.19 5.06 5.28
CA GLY A 91 -1.67 6.39 5.11
C GLY A 91 -1.27 7.12 6.39
N PHE A 92 -0.49 8.18 6.20
CA PHE A 92 0.09 9.01 7.27
C PHE A 92 -0.96 9.85 8.01
N GLU A 93 -2.13 10.03 7.44
CA GLU A 93 -3.24 10.82 7.96
C GLU A 93 -3.78 10.27 9.29
N PHE A 94 -3.52 9.00 9.55
CA PHE A 94 -3.96 8.34 10.79
C PHE A 94 -2.96 8.37 11.92
N ASN A 95 -1.71 8.81 11.71
CA ASN A 95 -0.67 8.76 12.72
C ASN A 95 -1.07 9.40 14.05
N ASP A 96 -1.57 10.65 14.01
CA ASP A 96 -2.01 11.38 15.21
C ASP A 96 -3.26 10.76 15.83
N ILE A 97 -4.18 10.23 15.01
CA ILE A 97 -5.42 9.60 15.46
C ILE A 97 -5.10 8.33 16.24
N ILE A 98 -4.28 7.44 15.66
CA ILE A 98 -3.89 6.19 16.31
C ILE A 98 -3.02 6.45 17.53
N SER A 99 -2.08 7.42 17.50
CA SER A 99 -1.28 7.79 18.67
C SER A 99 -2.14 8.20 19.87
N GLN A 100 -3.30 8.80 19.63
CA GLN A 100 -4.22 9.24 20.69
C GLN A 100 -5.19 8.14 21.13
N LEU A 101 -5.68 7.32 20.21
CA LEU A 101 -6.74 6.34 20.50
C LEU A 101 -6.21 4.99 20.97
N ALA A 102 -5.10 4.49 20.41
CA ALA A 102 -4.57 3.17 20.76
C ALA A 102 -4.27 2.99 22.26
N PRO A 103 -3.71 3.98 23.01
CA PRO A 103 -3.52 3.85 24.43
C PRO A 103 -4.83 3.70 25.25
N THR A 104 -5.95 4.13 24.68
CA THR A 104 -7.27 4.06 25.34
C THR A 104 -8.03 2.77 25.07
N ALA A 105 -7.55 1.97 24.10
CA ALA A 105 -8.17 0.73 23.64
C ALA A 105 -7.14 -0.43 23.61
N PRO A 106 -6.61 -0.86 24.78
CA PRO A 106 -5.51 -1.83 24.84
C PRO A 106 -5.88 -3.24 24.33
N ASP A 107 -7.17 -3.55 24.25
CA ASP A 107 -7.67 -4.85 23.76
C ASP A 107 -7.82 -4.87 22.23
N THR A 108 -7.82 -3.72 21.56
CA THR A 108 -7.87 -3.60 20.10
C THR A 108 -6.46 -3.46 19.52
N GLN A 109 -6.16 -4.20 18.45
CA GLN A 109 -4.91 -4.08 17.72
C GLN A 109 -5.07 -3.06 16.58
N PHE A 110 -4.05 -2.27 16.33
CA PHE A 110 -4.03 -1.28 15.25
C PHE A 110 -2.90 -1.57 14.27
N LEU A 111 -3.21 -1.66 13.00
CA LEU A 111 -2.21 -1.78 11.92
C LEU A 111 -2.21 -0.50 11.07
N ILE A 112 -1.07 0.17 11.03
CA ILE A 112 -0.85 1.34 10.17
C ILE A 112 -0.08 0.87 8.93
N VAL A 113 -0.61 1.14 7.76
CA VAL A 113 0.03 0.85 6.46
C VAL A 113 0.67 2.11 5.91
N ASP A 114 1.83 1.99 5.28
CA ASP A 114 2.69 3.02 4.71
C ASP A 114 3.48 3.86 5.71
N GLN A 115 3.04 3.90 6.95
CA GLN A 115 3.68 4.71 8.00
C GLN A 115 3.87 3.91 9.28
N CYS A 116 4.69 4.46 10.16
CA CYS A 116 4.88 3.94 11.50
C CYS A 116 5.02 5.09 12.50
N ILE A 117 4.37 4.94 13.64
CA ILE A 117 4.45 5.91 14.73
C ILE A 117 5.68 5.58 15.58
N ALA A 118 6.50 6.58 15.89
CA ALA A 118 7.56 6.43 16.89
C ALA A 118 6.94 6.29 18.30
N ASP A 119 7.64 5.60 19.21
CA ASP A 119 7.21 5.41 20.61
C ASP A 119 5.79 4.88 20.77
N ARG A 120 5.38 3.98 19.87
CA ARG A 120 4.03 3.40 19.83
C ARG A 120 3.78 2.40 20.97
N PRO A 121 2.52 2.27 21.44
CA PRO A 121 2.14 1.21 22.38
C PRO A 121 2.19 -0.20 21.75
N ASP A 122 2.15 -1.23 22.59
CA ASP A 122 2.33 -2.63 22.18
C ASP A 122 1.26 -3.12 21.20
N ASN A 123 0.08 -2.52 21.21
CA ASN A 123 -1.05 -2.83 20.33
C ASN A 123 -1.05 -2.04 19.00
N VAL A 124 0.05 -1.37 18.66
CA VAL A 124 0.20 -0.68 17.37
C VAL A 124 1.29 -1.34 16.53
N HIS A 125 0.92 -1.72 15.34
CA HIS A 125 1.73 -2.43 14.35
C HIS A 125 1.87 -1.58 13.09
N CYS A 126 2.90 -1.85 12.29
CA CYS A 126 3.18 -1.10 11.07
C CYS A 126 3.55 -2.03 9.92
N ALA A 127 3.05 -1.73 8.73
CA ALA A 127 3.54 -2.29 7.47
C ALA A 127 4.00 -1.14 6.58
N VAL A 128 5.31 -1.00 6.41
CA VAL A 128 5.95 0.06 5.64
C VAL A 128 6.67 -0.54 4.43
N PHE A 129 6.91 0.28 3.42
CA PHE A 129 7.55 -0.15 2.19
C PHE A 129 8.84 0.62 1.94
N ARG A 130 9.76 0.00 1.19
CA ARG A 130 10.96 0.63 0.67
C ARG A 130 10.71 1.03 -0.79
N GLU A 131 9.80 1.98 -0.99
CA GLU A 131 9.35 2.46 -2.30
C GLU A 131 10.51 2.95 -3.15
N TYR A 132 11.53 3.56 -2.51
CA TYR A 132 12.73 4.06 -3.16
C TYR A 132 13.53 2.97 -3.91
N GLU A 133 13.41 1.69 -3.54
CA GLU A 133 14.05 0.60 -4.27
C GLU A 133 13.40 0.39 -5.65
N ALA A 134 12.06 0.36 -5.71
CA ALA A 134 11.33 0.19 -6.96
C ALA A 134 11.39 1.45 -7.84
N THR A 135 11.27 2.64 -7.24
CA THR A 135 11.33 3.90 -7.98
C THR A 135 12.73 4.19 -8.51
N TYR A 136 13.79 3.69 -7.85
CA TYR A 136 15.13 3.69 -8.40
C TYR A 136 15.19 2.93 -9.73
N LEU A 137 14.57 1.75 -9.82
CA LEU A 137 14.51 0.98 -11.07
C LEU A 137 13.72 1.72 -12.16
N ILE A 138 12.64 2.40 -11.80
CA ILE A 138 11.89 3.28 -12.74
C ILE A 138 12.78 4.41 -13.24
N GLY A 139 13.58 5.03 -12.35
CA GLY A 139 14.55 6.07 -12.73
C GLY A 139 15.62 5.56 -13.69
N VAL A 140 16.18 4.36 -13.45
CA VAL A 140 17.12 3.70 -14.38
C VAL A 140 16.47 3.52 -15.76
N ALA A 141 15.24 2.99 -15.81
CA ALA A 141 14.53 2.79 -17.07
C ALA A 141 14.25 4.12 -17.78
N ALA A 142 13.83 5.15 -17.05
CA ALA A 142 13.53 6.47 -17.61
C ALA A 142 14.77 7.13 -18.23
N ALA A 143 15.92 7.03 -17.57
CA ALA A 143 17.18 7.58 -18.08
C ALA A 143 17.69 6.85 -19.34
N MET A 144 17.40 5.55 -19.47
CA MET A 144 17.73 4.80 -20.69
C MET A 144 16.81 5.13 -21.88
N LEU A 145 15.65 5.76 -21.63
CA LEU A 145 14.61 6.01 -22.63
C LEU A 145 14.54 7.47 -23.08
N THR A 146 14.95 8.41 -22.23
CA THR A 146 14.91 9.82 -22.61
C THR A 146 15.84 10.12 -23.76
N GLU A 147 15.36 10.95 -24.71
CA GLU A 147 16.13 11.44 -25.86
C GLU A 147 16.67 12.87 -25.62
N VAL A 148 16.36 13.46 -24.45
CA VAL A 148 16.62 14.88 -24.16
C VAL A 148 17.39 15.10 -22.85
N ASP A 149 17.89 14.04 -22.22
CA ASP A 149 18.61 14.04 -20.94
C ASP A 149 17.84 14.73 -19.81
N LYS A 150 16.49 14.70 -19.90
CA LYS A 150 15.61 15.30 -18.94
C LYS A 150 14.36 14.46 -18.73
N VAL A 151 14.13 14.10 -17.48
CA VAL A 151 12.97 13.30 -17.05
C VAL A 151 12.17 14.06 -16.01
N GLY A 152 10.94 13.62 -15.76
CA GLY A 152 10.07 14.28 -14.81
C GLY A 152 9.39 13.34 -13.85
N VAL A 153 8.90 13.89 -12.73
CA VAL A 153 8.03 13.18 -11.81
C VAL A 153 6.93 14.10 -11.28
N VAL A 154 5.69 13.62 -11.35
CA VAL A 154 4.54 14.22 -10.67
C VAL A 154 4.25 13.41 -9.42
N SER A 155 4.26 14.06 -8.24
CA SER A 155 3.89 13.41 -7.00
C SER A 155 2.81 14.20 -6.25
N ALA A 156 2.13 13.57 -5.29
CA ALA A 156 0.96 14.17 -4.67
C ALA A 156 1.30 15.38 -3.79
N LEU A 157 2.24 15.24 -2.86
CA LEU A 157 2.61 16.25 -1.86
C LEU A 157 4.12 16.31 -1.65
N ASP A 158 4.63 17.51 -1.33
CA ASP A 158 6.01 17.71 -0.89
C ASP A 158 6.15 17.40 0.61
N ILE A 159 6.25 16.13 0.93
CA ILE A 159 6.45 15.60 2.28
C ILE A 159 7.55 14.52 2.29
N PRO A 160 8.26 14.32 3.41
CA PRO A 160 9.39 13.38 3.47
C PRO A 160 9.07 11.97 2.97
N PHE A 161 7.87 11.46 3.25
CA PHE A 161 7.43 10.15 2.77
C PHE A 161 7.45 10.05 1.24
N LEU A 162 6.94 11.05 0.53
CA LEU A 162 6.86 11.04 -0.93
C LEU A 162 8.21 11.30 -1.60
N HIS A 163 9.22 11.75 -0.86
CA HIS A 163 10.59 11.80 -1.36
C HIS A 163 11.15 10.40 -1.64
N ARG A 164 10.61 9.33 -1.05
CA ARG A 164 10.93 7.95 -1.45
C ARG A 164 10.63 7.67 -2.91
N TYR A 165 9.56 8.30 -3.44
CA TYR A 165 9.19 8.19 -4.85
C TYR A 165 10.04 9.12 -5.73
N THR A 166 10.10 10.40 -5.40
CA THR A 166 10.76 11.41 -6.23
C THR A 166 12.28 11.30 -6.22
N GLU A 167 12.89 11.16 -5.03
CA GLU A 167 14.34 11.04 -4.90
C GLU A 167 14.84 9.63 -5.26
N GLY A 168 14.06 8.57 -4.97
CA GLY A 168 14.37 7.22 -5.45
C GLY A 168 14.48 7.20 -6.98
N TYR A 169 13.50 7.78 -7.67
CA TYR A 169 13.52 7.96 -9.11
C TYR A 169 14.70 8.77 -9.58
N ALA A 170 14.98 9.91 -8.95
CA ALA A 170 16.11 10.79 -9.33
C ALA A 170 17.46 10.10 -9.13
N MET A 171 17.65 9.34 -8.04
CA MET A 171 18.87 8.57 -7.81
C MET A 171 19.07 7.50 -8.88
N GLY A 172 18.00 6.78 -9.24
CA GLY A 172 18.02 5.80 -10.32
C GLY A 172 18.41 6.40 -11.65
N ALA A 173 17.79 7.52 -12.03
CA ALA A 173 18.09 8.23 -13.28
C ALA A 173 19.57 8.69 -13.32
N ARG A 174 20.04 9.33 -12.25
CA ARG A 174 21.43 9.81 -12.14
C ARG A 174 22.47 8.70 -12.04
N SER A 175 22.07 7.48 -11.74
CA SER A 175 22.99 6.33 -11.78
C SER A 175 23.35 5.88 -13.20
N VAL A 176 22.52 6.24 -14.18
CA VAL A 176 22.76 5.98 -15.60
C VAL A 176 23.51 7.15 -16.24
N ASP A 177 23.05 8.37 -15.97
CA ASP A 177 23.71 9.61 -16.40
C ASP A 177 23.65 10.64 -15.26
N SER A 178 24.84 11.03 -14.76
CA SER A 178 24.94 11.97 -13.63
C SER A 178 24.46 13.38 -13.96
N ASP A 179 24.40 13.75 -15.22
CA ASP A 179 24.04 15.09 -15.68
C ASP A 179 22.54 15.21 -16.02
N ILE A 180 21.78 14.10 -15.95
CA ILE A 180 20.36 14.08 -16.26
C ILE A 180 19.57 15.03 -15.33
N GLU A 181 18.74 15.88 -15.93
CA GLU A 181 17.84 16.75 -15.20
C GLU A 181 16.57 16.01 -14.76
N VAL A 182 16.13 16.24 -13.52
CA VAL A 182 14.87 15.69 -12.99
C VAL A 182 13.97 16.85 -12.56
N ASP A 183 12.84 17.06 -13.28
CA ASP A 183 11.80 18.04 -12.94
C ASP A 183 10.77 17.40 -12.00
N VAL A 184 10.72 17.86 -10.74
CA VAL A 184 9.79 17.36 -9.73
C VAL A 184 8.66 18.36 -9.54
N ARG A 185 7.40 17.89 -9.65
CA ARG A 185 6.23 18.73 -9.40
C ARG A 185 5.20 18.02 -8.52
N TRP A 186 4.50 18.85 -7.76
CA TRP A 186 3.55 18.41 -6.74
C TRP A 186 2.12 18.80 -7.12
N VAL A 187 1.19 17.85 -6.99
CA VAL A 187 -0.25 18.12 -7.21
C VAL A 187 -0.76 19.12 -6.18
N GLY A 188 -0.50 18.88 -4.89
CA GLY A 188 -0.98 19.75 -3.82
C GLY A 188 -2.51 19.86 -3.77
N GLY A 189 -3.01 20.87 -3.07
CA GLY A 189 -4.46 21.10 -2.93
C GLY A 189 -5.07 20.27 -1.80
N GLU A 190 -6.40 20.11 -1.81
CA GLU A 190 -7.14 19.44 -0.74
C GLU A 190 -7.18 17.91 -0.89
N ASN A 191 -7.13 17.40 -2.14
CA ASN A 191 -7.21 15.97 -2.45
C ASN A 191 -6.05 15.53 -3.37
N PRO A 192 -4.79 15.66 -2.94
CA PRO A 192 -3.62 15.53 -3.81
C PRO A 192 -3.44 14.13 -4.41
N PHE A 193 -4.01 13.08 -3.78
CA PHE A 193 -3.99 11.70 -4.27
C PHE A 193 -5.20 11.34 -5.15
N SER A 194 -6.11 12.29 -5.40
CA SER A 194 -7.35 12.06 -6.15
C SER A 194 -7.75 13.25 -7.00
N ASP A 195 -6.78 14.07 -7.46
CA ASP A 195 -6.98 15.23 -8.33
C ASP A 195 -6.32 15.03 -9.70
N PRO A 196 -6.98 14.32 -10.64
CA PRO A 196 -6.43 14.06 -11.97
C PRO A 196 -6.31 15.34 -12.80
N VAL A 197 -7.10 16.38 -12.52
CA VAL A 197 -7.01 17.66 -13.26
C VAL A 197 -5.69 18.35 -12.96
N ARG A 198 -5.36 18.51 -11.66
CA ARG A 198 -4.09 19.12 -11.27
C ARG A 198 -2.89 18.26 -11.64
N ALA A 199 -2.99 16.92 -11.52
CA ALA A 199 -1.94 16.01 -11.95
C ALA A 199 -1.65 16.16 -13.46
N LYS A 200 -2.70 16.25 -14.30
CA LYS A 200 -2.57 16.55 -15.74
C LYS A 200 -1.85 17.88 -16.00
N GLU A 201 -2.23 18.94 -15.28
CA GLU A 201 -1.59 20.24 -15.42
C GLU A 201 -0.09 20.19 -15.09
N GLN A 202 0.30 19.46 -14.01
CA GLN A 202 1.70 19.30 -13.64
C GLN A 202 2.48 18.50 -14.69
N ALA A 203 1.92 17.39 -15.18
CA ALA A 203 2.56 16.59 -16.22
C ALA A 203 2.75 17.38 -17.52
N ALA A 204 1.73 18.10 -17.96
CA ALA A 204 1.81 18.99 -19.12
C ALA A 204 2.88 20.07 -18.96
N ALA A 205 3.02 20.63 -17.75
CA ALA A 205 4.03 21.64 -17.46
C ALA A 205 5.46 21.07 -17.42
N ILE A 206 5.65 19.83 -16.95
CA ILE A 206 6.93 19.09 -17.01
C ILE A 206 7.31 18.84 -18.47
N HIS A 207 6.38 18.35 -19.29
CA HIS A 207 6.64 18.11 -20.71
C HIS A 207 6.95 19.40 -21.45
N ALA A 208 6.21 20.48 -21.21
CA ALA A 208 6.48 21.79 -21.78
C ALA A 208 7.85 22.38 -21.35
N ALA A 209 8.38 21.95 -20.20
CA ALA A 209 9.72 22.29 -19.73
C ALA A 209 10.82 21.41 -20.37
N GLY A 210 10.45 20.47 -21.25
CA GLY A 210 11.36 19.69 -22.08
C GLY A 210 11.53 18.23 -21.70
N SER A 211 10.85 17.70 -20.67
CA SER A 211 10.93 16.26 -20.33
C SER A 211 10.08 15.43 -21.29
N ASP A 212 10.58 14.29 -21.74
CA ASP A 212 9.92 13.34 -22.64
C ASP A 212 9.52 12.03 -21.97
N VAL A 213 9.95 11.84 -20.72
CA VAL A 213 9.61 10.68 -19.87
C VAL A 213 9.19 11.17 -18.49
N ILE A 214 7.99 10.78 -18.03
CA ILE A 214 7.43 11.25 -16.76
C ILE A 214 6.94 10.06 -15.91
N PHE A 215 7.39 10.01 -14.66
CA PHE A 215 6.85 9.11 -13.65
C PHE A 215 5.72 9.80 -12.87
N THR A 216 4.66 9.07 -12.53
CA THR A 216 3.58 9.58 -11.68
C THR A 216 3.46 8.78 -10.38
N ALA A 217 3.33 9.48 -9.26
CA ALA A 217 3.11 8.95 -7.91
C ALA A 217 1.98 9.74 -7.24
N THR A 218 0.79 9.69 -7.84
CA THR A 218 -0.40 10.47 -7.45
C THR A 218 -1.64 9.62 -7.21
N ALA A 219 -1.51 8.29 -7.21
CA ALA A 219 -2.59 7.33 -6.99
C ALA A 219 -3.78 7.57 -7.94
N GLY A 220 -4.95 7.97 -7.45
CA GLY A 220 -6.10 8.30 -8.29
C GLY A 220 -5.87 9.51 -9.23
N GLY A 221 -4.86 10.33 -8.99
CA GLY A 221 -4.44 11.42 -9.87
C GLY A 221 -3.71 10.96 -11.14
N ASP A 222 -3.16 9.74 -11.16
CA ASP A 222 -2.37 9.17 -12.27
C ASP A 222 -3.11 9.21 -13.60
N PHE A 223 -4.43 9.02 -13.59
CA PHE A 223 -5.27 9.08 -14.80
C PHE A 223 -5.17 10.42 -15.54
N GLY A 224 -4.93 11.53 -14.81
CA GLY A 224 -4.67 12.84 -15.41
C GLY A 224 -3.32 12.88 -16.13
N VAL A 225 -2.27 12.28 -15.56
CA VAL A 225 -0.96 12.18 -16.21
C VAL A 225 -1.04 11.31 -17.48
N PHE A 226 -1.80 10.22 -17.46
CA PHE A 226 -2.03 9.36 -18.64
C PHE A 226 -2.77 10.12 -19.75
N GLU A 227 -3.73 10.97 -19.39
CA GLU A 227 -4.43 11.83 -20.35
C GLU A 227 -3.44 12.83 -20.99
N ALA A 228 -2.59 13.49 -20.20
CA ALA A 228 -1.55 14.37 -20.72
C ALA A 228 -0.55 13.61 -21.61
N ALA A 229 -0.14 12.39 -21.25
CA ALA A 229 0.76 11.56 -22.02
C ALA A 229 0.18 11.22 -23.41
N ARG A 230 -1.11 10.85 -23.48
CA ARG A 230 -1.80 10.61 -24.76
C ARG A 230 -1.90 11.87 -25.62
N GLU A 231 -2.22 13.02 -25.02
CA GLU A 231 -2.40 14.28 -25.75
C GLU A 231 -1.10 14.86 -26.29
N GLN A 232 -0.01 14.70 -25.54
CA GLN A 232 1.28 15.34 -25.84
C GLN A 232 2.36 14.35 -26.29
N ASN A 233 2.04 13.04 -26.30
CA ASN A 233 2.88 11.95 -26.79
C ASN A 233 4.23 11.82 -26.07
N PHE A 234 4.25 11.88 -24.74
CA PHE A 234 5.42 11.53 -23.94
C PHE A 234 5.27 10.14 -23.31
N LYS A 235 6.38 9.54 -22.87
CA LYS A 235 6.37 8.24 -22.17
C LYS A 235 6.09 8.41 -20.70
N ALA A 236 5.37 7.44 -20.10
CA ALA A 236 5.00 7.51 -18.71
C ALA A 236 5.23 6.20 -17.96
N PHE A 237 5.43 6.33 -16.64
CA PHE A 237 5.48 5.24 -15.68
C PHE A 237 4.41 5.46 -14.62
N ALA A 238 3.73 4.37 -14.22
CA ALA A 238 2.67 4.39 -13.22
C ALA A 238 3.16 3.97 -11.82
N VAL A 239 2.25 4.05 -10.84
CA VAL A 239 2.49 3.63 -9.46
C VAL A 239 1.51 2.52 -9.03
N ASP A 240 1.92 1.73 -8.06
CA ASP A 240 1.17 0.76 -7.25
C ASP A 240 0.71 -0.52 -7.96
N VAL A 241 0.13 -0.44 -9.15
CA VAL A 241 -0.40 -1.59 -9.90
C VAL A 241 -0.10 -1.47 -11.40
N ASN A 242 -0.44 -2.50 -12.16
CA ASN A 242 -0.37 -2.41 -13.63
C ASN A 242 -1.47 -1.50 -14.19
N LEU A 243 -1.09 -0.28 -14.57
CA LEU A 243 -1.95 0.69 -15.25
C LEU A 243 -1.58 0.90 -16.72
N CYS A 244 -0.72 0.03 -17.30
CA CYS A 244 -0.36 0.14 -18.72
C CYS A 244 -1.55 0.05 -19.69
N PRO A 245 -2.60 -0.75 -19.41
CA PRO A 245 -3.79 -0.78 -20.28
C PRO A 245 -4.52 0.55 -20.41
N GLU A 246 -4.32 1.50 -19.49
CA GLU A 246 -4.96 2.82 -19.53
C GLU A 246 -4.37 3.73 -20.62
N ALA A 247 -3.09 3.54 -20.97
CA ALA A 247 -2.45 4.29 -22.05
C ALA A 247 -1.33 3.43 -22.72
N PRO A 248 -1.67 2.35 -23.43
CA PRO A 248 -0.70 1.32 -23.86
C PRO A 248 0.36 1.82 -24.85
N GLU A 249 0.13 2.94 -25.54
CA GLU A 249 1.14 3.54 -26.44
C GLU A 249 2.14 4.44 -25.70
N GLN A 250 1.85 4.86 -24.47
CA GLN A 250 2.65 5.77 -23.66
C GLN A 250 3.26 5.11 -22.43
N MET A 251 2.56 4.13 -21.85
CA MET A 251 2.98 3.52 -20.59
C MET A 251 4.11 2.52 -20.78
N VAL A 252 5.26 2.82 -20.19
CA VAL A 252 6.44 1.95 -20.28
C VAL A 252 6.37 0.82 -19.26
N SER A 253 6.13 1.15 -18.00
CA SER A 253 6.06 0.22 -16.86
C SER A 253 5.41 0.95 -15.67
N GLY A 254 5.49 0.38 -14.49
CA GLY A 254 5.07 1.00 -13.24
C GLY A 254 5.59 0.24 -12.04
N THR A 255 5.59 0.89 -10.87
CA THR A 255 5.86 0.17 -9.63
C THR A 255 4.69 -0.71 -9.25
N LEU A 256 4.99 -1.82 -8.60
CA LEU A 256 4.00 -2.71 -7.98
C LEU A 256 4.21 -2.67 -6.47
N LYS A 257 3.14 -2.41 -5.72
CA LYS A 257 3.16 -2.30 -4.25
C LYS A 257 2.14 -3.27 -3.66
N ARG A 258 2.61 -4.30 -2.98
CA ARG A 258 1.76 -5.39 -2.50
C ARG A 258 1.19 -5.09 -1.11
N VAL A 259 0.32 -4.08 -1.05
CA VAL A 259 -0.40 -3.66 0.17
C VAL A 259 -1.26 -4.79 0.73
N ASP A 260 -1.90 -5.54 -0.15
CA ASP A 260 -2.70 -6.72 0.16
C ASP A 260 -1.89 -7.77 0.95
N ASN A 261 -0.72 -8.14 0.43
CA ASN A 261 0.17 -9.10 1.09
C ASN A 261 0.75 -8.57 2.40
N ALA A 262 1.08 -7.28 2.46
CA ALA A 262 1.63 -6.66 3.65
C ALA A 262 0.61 -6.65 4.81
N ILE A 263 -0.65 -6.34 4.52
CA ILE A 263 -1.73 -6.42 5.51
C ILE A 263 -1.92 -7.85 5.99
N LEU A 264 -2.04 -8.82 5.07
CA LEU A 264 -2.22 -10.21 5.45
C LEU A 264 -1.07 -10.72 6.34
N ALA A 265 0.19 -10.46 5.95
CA ALA A 265 1.36 -10.87 6.72
C ALA A 265 1.41 -10.18 8.10
N ALA A 266 1.06 -8.89 8.19
CA ALA A 266 1.00 -8.19 9.47
C ALA A 266 -0.09 -8.74 10.38
N VAL A 267 -1.29 -9.03 9.84
CA VAL A 267 -2.38 -9.63 10.61
C VAL A 267 -2.01 -11.05 11.07
N GLU A 268 -1.31 -11.85 10.24
CA GLU A 268 -0.80 -13.16 10.65
C GLU A 268 0.16 -13.07 11.85
N ALA A 269 1.06 -12.10 11.86
CA ALA A 269 1.96 -11.88 13.00
C ALA A 269 1.20 -11.38 14.26
N ILE A 270 0.24 -10.48 14.10
CA ILE A 270 -0.63 -10.01 15.19
C ILE A 270 -1.42 -11.18 15.80
N GLU A 271 -2.02 -12.01 14.97
CA GLU A 271 -2.80 -13.18 15.41
C GLU A 271 -1.91 -14.27 16.05
N ALA A 272 -0.61 -14.31 15.70
CA ALA A 272 0.38 -15.13 16.38
C ALA A 272 0.79 -14.58 17.77
N GLY A 273 0.31 -13.40 18.15
CA GLY A 273 0.59 -12.75 19.43
C GLY A 273 1.86 -11.91 19.45
N GLU A 274 2.39 -11.53 18.30
CA GLU A 274 3.52 -10.62 18.21
C GLU A 274 3.09 -9.18 18.55
N THR A 275 3.90 -8.48 19.34
CA THR A 275 3.66 -7.08 19.70
C THR A 275 4.53 -6.14 18.88
N GLN A 276 4.05 -4.93 18.62
CA GLN A 276 4.78 -3.90 17.87
C GLN A 276 5.38 -4.41 16.54
N VAL A 277 4.64 -5.27 15.82
CA VAL A 277 5.07 -5.78 14.52
C VAL A 277 5.48 -4.62 13.61
N THR A 278 6.63 -4.75 12.95
CA THR A 278 7.06 -3.83 11.91
C THR A 278 7.52 -4.65 10.71
N LEU A 279 6.74 -4.59 9.65
CA LEU A 279 7.13 -5.14 8.35
C LEU A 279 7.69 -4.00 7.49
N ALA A 280 8.94 -4.15 7.05
CA ALA A 280 9.56 -3.23 6.08
C ALA A 280 9.79 -4.00 4.78
N MET A 281 8.94 -3.78 3.79
CA MET A 281 8.85 -4.59 2.60
C MET A 281 9.41 -3.86 1.37
N GLY A 282 10.50 -4.37 0.82
CA GLY A 282 11.13 -3.87 -0.41
C GLY A 282 11.08 -4.92 -1.52
N LEU A 283 12.06 -4.85 -2.44
CA LEU A 283 12.21 -5.81 -3.54
C LEU A 283 12.52 -7.23 -3.03
N ALA A 284 13.36 -7.36 -2.00
CA ALA A 284 13.78 -8.65 -1.46
C ALA A 284 12.64 -9.39 -0.76
N GLU A 285 11.74 -8.67 -0.08
CA GLU A 285 10.58 -9.23 0.63
C GLU A 285 9.35 -9.37 -0.28
N GLY A 286 9.44 -8.96 -1.54
CA GLY A 286 8.32 -9.03 -2.49
C GLY A 286 7.17 -8.05 -2.19
N GLY A 287 7.42 -7.02 -1.35
CA GLY A 287 6.47 -5.95 -1.08
C GLY A 287 6.46 -4.86 -2.15
N MET A 288 7.64 -4.64 -2.76
CA MET A 288 7.80 -3.74 -3.89
C MET A 288 8.34 -4.50 -5.10
N SER A 289 7.96 -4.06 -6.30
CA SER A 289 8.47 -4.56 -7.58
C SER A 289 8.26 -3.50 -8.66
N ILE A 290 8.66 -3.79 -9.89
CA ILE A 290 8.21 -3.08 -11.10
C ILE A 290 7.74 -4.09 -12.15
N ILE A 291 6.85 -3.66 -13.05
CA ILE A 291 6.44 -4.49 -14.18
C ILE A 291 7.66 -4.69 -15.09
N GLY A 292 8.01 -5.95 -15.33
CA GLY A 292 9.18 -6.33 -16.11
C GLY A 292 10.27 -7.07 -15.33
N LEU A 293 10.23 -7.08 -13.99
CA LEU A 293 11.17 -7.91 -13.22
C LEU A 293 10.88 -9.39 -13.42
N GLU A 294 9.62 -9.78 -13.34
CA GLU A 294 9.19 -11.15 -13.61
C GLU A 294 8.83 -11.32 -15.09
N GLU A 295 9.06 -12.53 -15.62
CA GLU A 295 8.66 -12.86 -17.00
C GLU A 295 7.18 -13.23 -17.07
N GLU A 296 6.65 -13.81 -16.00
CA GLU A 296 5.26 -14.19 -15.90
C GLU A 296 4.34 -12.96 -15.98
N GLY A 297 3.39 -13.00 -16.89
CA GLY A 297 2.44 -11.90 -17.12
C GLY A 297 3.01 -10.67 -17.85
N LEU A 298 4.31 -10.62 -18.15
CA LEU A 298 4.89 -9.45 -18.82
C LEU A 298 4.28 -9.20 -20.21
N ALA A 299 4.10 -10.25 -21.02
CA ALA A 299 3.51 -10.13 -22.35
C ALA A 299 2.04 -9.64 -22.30
N ASP A 300 1.31 -10.01 -21.25
CA ASP A 300 -0.09 -9.62 -21.05
C ASP A 300 -0.24 -8.27 -20.36
N SER A 301 0.86 -7.70 -19.88
CA SER A 301 0.86 -6.42 -19.13
C SER A 301 0.43 -5.22 -19.96
N GLN A 302 0.57 -5.30 -21.29
CA GLN A 302 0.40 -4.19 -22.23
C GLN A 302 1.39 -3.02 -21.98
N CYS A 303 2.46 -3.26 -21.24
CA CYS A 303 3.51 -2.28 -20.99
C CYS A 303 4.56 -2.30 -22.12
N LEU A 304 5.00 -1.13 -22.57
CA LEU A 304 5.99 -1.00 -23.63
C LEU A 304 7.34 -1.63 -23.27
N ILE A 305 7.66 -1.75 -21.97
CA ILE A 305 8.91 -2.36 -21.50
C ILE A 305 9.05 -3.82 -21.95
N ALA A 306 7.94 -4.51 -22.24
CA ALA A 306 7.95 -5.90 -22.75
C ALA A 306 8.73 -6.03 -24.06
N ASP A 307 8.74 -4.98 -24.87
CA ASP A 307 9.45 -4.92 -26.17
C ASP A 307 10.81 -4.21 -26.06
N MET A 308 11.33 -3.96 -24.85
CA MET A 308 12.57 -3.23 -24.59
C MET A 308 13.62 -4.10 -23.87
N PRO A 309 14.23 -5.09 -24.56
CA PRO A 309 15.08 -6.10 -23.91
C PRO A 309 16.31 -5.51 -23.22
N GLU A 310 16.92 -4.43 -23.74
CA GLU A 310 18.08 -3.79 -23.12
C GLU A 310 17.71 -3.09 -21.80
N VAL A 311 16.54 -2.45 -21.74
CA VAL A 311 16.01 -1.84 -20.51
C VAL A 311 15.67 -2.92 -19.48
N LEU A 312 14.99 -3.99 -19.91
CA LEU A 312 14.66 -5.14 -19.04
C LEU A 312 15.91 -5.78 -18.45
N GLU A 313 16.93 -6.04 -19.25
CA GLU A 313 18.20 -6.61 -18.78
C GLU A 313 18.83 -5.72 -17.71
N ARG A 314 18.90 -4.40 -17.96
CA ARG A 314 19.51 -3.46 -17.02
C ARG A 314 18.72 -3.35 -15.71
N VAL A 315 17.39 -3.18 -15.75
CA VAL A 315 16.59 -3.05 -14.53
C VAL A 315 16.60 -4.33 -13.71
N ARG A 316 16.60 -5.51 -14.35
CA ARG A 316 16.70 -6.81 -13.66
C ARG A 316 18.07 -6.97 -12.99
N ALA A 317 19.16 -6.59 -13.66
CA ALA A 317 20.49 -6.64 -13.07
C ALA A 317 20.58 -5.74 -11.81
N VAL A 318 20.09 -4.50 -11.90
CA VAL A 318 20.07 -3.57 -10.75
C VAL A 318 19.15 -4.10 -9.63
N ALA A 319 18.00 -4.69 -9.97
CA ALA A 319 17.12 -5.27 -8.96
C ALA A 319 17.81 -6.39 -8.17
N GLU A 320 18.60 -7.25 -8.82
CA GLU A 320 19.38 -8.29 -8.14
C GLU A 320 20.50 -7.70 -7.27
N GLU A 321 21.13 -6.60 -7.70
CA GLU A 321 22.10 -5.87 -6.87
C GLU A 321 21.43 -5.32 -5.59
N ILE A 322 20.22 -4.76 -5.68
CA ILE A 322 19.45 -4.27 -4.52
C ILE A 322 19.01 -5.43 -3.63
N LYS A 323 18.40 -6.47 -4.20
CA LYS A 323 17.92 -7.65 -3.45
C LYS A 323 19.05 -8.37 -2.70
N SER A 324 20.24 -8.43 -3.28
CA SER A 324 21.41 -9.04 -2.64
C SER A 324 22.12 -8.13 -1.62
N GLY A 325 21.74 -6.86 -1.55
CA GLY A 325 22.39 -5.85 -0.71
C GLY A 325 23.77 -5.38 -1.23
N SER A 326 24.14 -5.73 -2.49
CA SER A 326 25.37 -5.21 -3.11
C SER A 326 25.22 -3.76 -3.57
N LEU A 327 23.98 -3.31 -3.79
CA LEU A 327 23.61 -1.91 -3.98
C LEU A 327 22.61 -1.51 -2.89
N GLU A 328 23.03 -0.65 -1.97
CA GLU A 328 22.17 -0.06 -0.96
C GLU A 328 21.69 1.31 -1.41
N ILE A 329 20.37 1.50 -1.49
CA ILE A 329 19.75 2.79 -1.79
C ILE A 329 19.44 3.46 -0.46
N PRO A 330 19.96 4.67 -0.16
CA PRO A 330 19.62 5.38 1.06
C PRO A 330 18.14 5.77 1.06
N ASP A 331 17.47 5.61 2.21
CA ASP A 331 16.05 6.01 2.34
C ASP A 331 15.92 7.54 2.30
N PRO A 332 15.31 8.12 1.26
CA PRO A 332 15.20 9.58 1.12
C PRO A 332 14.35 10.25 2.20
N MET A 333 13.48 9.51 2.86
CA MET A 333 12.65 10.03 3.96
C MET A 333 13.51 10.51 5.14
N PHE A 334 14.70 9.95 5.31
CA PHE A 334 15.64 10.25 6.40
C PHE A 334 16.92 10.93 5.91
N ALA A 335 17.03 11.25 4.63
CA ALA A 335 18.13 12.02 4.09
C ALA A 335 18.03 13.48 4.59
N ASN A 336 19.09 13.96 5.27
CA ASN A 336 19.20 15.35 5.76
C ASN A 336 19.70 16.28 4.66
#